data_f2f92387e8252cf492861b3c03aa4846
#
_entry.id   f2f92387e8252cf492861b3c03aa4846
#
_cell.length_a   1.000
_cell.length_b   1.000
_cell.length_c   1.000
_cell.angle_alpha   90.00
_cell.angle_beta   90.00
_cell.angle_gamma   90.00
#
_symmetry.space_group_name_H-M   'P 1'
#
loop_
_entity.id
_entity.type
_entity.pdbx_description
1 polymer ?
#
loop_
_entity_poly.entity_id
_entity_poly.type
_entity_poly.pdbx_seq_one_letter_code
_entity_poly.pdbx_strand_id
1 'polypeptide(L)'
;MKMNKKLIAGVMLAVMSAAVFTGCGGEKKEEAAPAAGGKIVVISREDGSGTRGAFIELFGIEKKGDDGKKVDMTTQDASITNSTAVMMTTVAGNKDAIGYISLGSLNDTVKALKIDGAEASAANIKSGTYKVARAFNIVTKDGVSAVAQDFISFIMSKEGQEVVSKNGYIGSDKAEAYKGSKQSGKIVVAGSSSVTPVMEKLKEAYVKLNPDVNIEVQQSDSTTGVQSAINGVCDIGMASRELKQSELDAGVKNTVIATDGIAVVVNKANKVDNLTKAQVADIFTGKATEWNKL
;
A
#
# COMPACT_ATOMS: atom_id res chain seq x y z
N MET A 1 -9.97 33.14 61.36
CA MET A 1 -10.71 34.29 61.95
C MET A 1 -11.95 34.55 61.10
N LYS A 2 -13.12 34.24 61.73
CA LYS A 2 -14.50 34.77 61.55
C LYS A 2 -14.92 35.18 60.13
N MET A 3 -15.78 34.36 59.42
CA MET A 3 -17.26 34.43 59.41
C MET A 3 -17.84 35.84 59.13
N ASN A 4 -18.63 35.95 58.04
CA ASN A 4 -20.05 36.33 58.22
C ASN A 4 -20.87 36.09 56.97
N LYS A 5 -22.04 35.48 57.30
CA LYS A 5 -23.21 35.25 56.45
C LYS A 5 -23.96 36.56 56.19
N LYS A 6 -24.68 36.70 55.08
CA LYS A 6 -26.05 37.21 55.11
C LYS A 6 -26.81 36.81 53.85
N LEU A 7 -27.83 36.09 54.11
CA LEU A 7 -29.07 35.81 53.39
C LEU A 7 -29.78 37.10 52.94
N ILE A 8 -30.40 37.12 51.78
CA ILE A 8 -31.69 37.81 51.56
C ILE A 8 -32.49 36.98 50.56
N ALA A 9 -33.70 36.63 51.01
CA ALA A 9 -34.78 35.96 50.28
C ALA A 9 -35.69 36.99 49.61
N GLY A 10 -36.40 36.62 48.56
CA GLY A 10 -37.49 37.36 47.93
C GLY A 10 -38.01 36.62 46.71
N VAL A 11 -38.92 35.71 46.85
CA VAL A 11 -40.37 35.66 46.68
C VAL A 11 -40.87 35.88 45.22
N MET A 12 -41.37 34.79 44.65
CA MET A 12 -42.53 34.52 43.78
C MET A 12 -42.88 35.47 42.63
N LEU A 13 -43.02 34.89 41.41
CA LEU A 13 -44.31 34.80 40.74
C LEU A 13 -44.33 33.64 39.72
N ALA A 14 -45.30 32.74 39.90
CA ALA A 14 -45.62 31.66 38.99
C ALA A 14 -46.46 32.21 37.82
N VAL A 15 -46.05 31.86 36.58
CA VAL A 15 -46.97 31.86 35.43
C VAL A 15 -46.83 30.52 34.74
N MET A 16 -47.85 29.67 34.94
CA MET A 16 -48.07 28.47 34.12
C MET A 16 -48.45 28.87 32.71
N SER A 17 -47.62 28.48 31.75
CA SER A 17 -47.99 28.37 30.35
C SER A 17 -47.78 26.95 29.93
N ALA A 18 -48.82 26.17 29.78
CA ALA A 18 -48.83 24.85 29.20
C ALA A 18 -48.49 24.97 27.69
N ALA A 19 -47.27 24.62 27.32
CA ALA A 19 -46.91 24.37 25.97
C ALA A 19 -46.90 22.86 25.72
N VAL A 20 -47.88 22.41 24.97
CA VAL A 20 -47.97 21.03 24.45
C VAL A 20 -46.81 20.80 23.52
N PHE A 21 -45.79 20.07 23.99
CA PHE A 21 -44.77 19.52 23.10
C PHE A 21 -45.36 18.28 22.43
N THR A 22 -45.88 18.44 21.22
CA THR A 22 -46.02 17.36 20.27
C THR A 22 -44.61 16.90 19.89
N GLY A 23 -44.23 15.73 20.41
CA GLY A 23 -42.99 15.06 20.02
C GLY A 23 -43.05 14.65 18.55
N CYS A 24 -42.41 15.40 17.67
CA CYS A 24 -41.94 14.88 16.37
C CYS A 24 -40.65 14.11 16.65
N GLY A 25 -40.76 12.80 16.73
CA GLY A 25 -39.66 11.88 16.57
C GLY A 25 -39.10 12.03 15.15
N GLY A 26 -38.15 12.93 14.96
CA GLY A 26 -37.33 12.99 13.78
C GLY A 26 -36.29 11.87 13.88
N GLU A 27 -36.57 10.71 13.29
CA GLU A 27 -35.51 9.81 12.86
C GLU A 27 -34.52 10.68 12.06
N LYS A 28 -33.31 10.84 12.59
CA LYS A 28 -32.18 11.24 11.77
C LYS A 28 -32.02 10.14 10.72
N LYS A 29 -32.62 10.31 9.57
CA LYS A 29 -32.16 9.63 8.37
C LYS A 29 -30.67 10.00 8.26
N GLU A 30 -29.78 9.05 8.51
CA GLU A 30 -28.45 9.11 7.95
C GLU A 30 -28.65 9.33 6.45
N GLU A 31 -28.36 10.54 5.99
CA GLU A 31 -28.29 10.81 4.57
C GLU A 31 -27.22 9.87 4.02
N ALA A 32 -27.67 8.81 3.37
CA ALA A 32 -26.79 7.93 2.61
C ALA A 32 -25.98 8.84 1.69
N ALA A 33 -24.66 8.84 1.86
CA ALA A 33 -23.74 9.58 1.01
C ALA A 33 -24.15 9.33 -0.45
N PRO A 34 -24.31 10.38 -1.29
CA PRO A 34 -24.75 10.21 -2.66
C PRO A 34 -23.85 9.19 -3.34
N ALA A 35 -24.46 8.22 -4.03
CA ALA A 35 -23.73 7.17 -4.75
C ALA A 35 -22.70 7.82 -5.68
N ALA A 36 -21.49 7.21 -5.76
CA ALA A 36 -20.46 7.66 -6.68
C ALA A 36 -21.03 7.77 -8.10
N GLY A 37 -20.92 8.92 -8.69
CA GLY A 37 -21.48 9.26 -10.01
C GLY A 37 -20.91 10.57 -10.52
N GLY A 38 -20.00 11.18 -9.72
CA GLY A 38 -19.37 12.46 -10.01
C GLY A 38 -18.03 12.34 -10.75
N LYS A 39 -17.26 13.40 -10.66
CA LYS A 39 -15.91 13.49 -11.24
C LYS A 39 -14.99 12.46 -10.55
N ILE A 40 -14.27 11.68 -11.34
CA ILE A 40 -13.26 10.72 -10.82
C ILE A 40 -12.12 11.50 -10.18
N VAL A 41 -11.75 11.12 -8.96
CA VAL A 41 -10.58 11.66 -8.26
C VAL A 41 -9.45 10.64 -8.33
N VAL A 42 -8.47 10.91 -9.16
CA VAL A 42 -7.31 10.03 -9.36
C VAL A 42 -6.31 10.24 -8.25
N ILE A 43 -5.94 9.14 -7.58
CA ILE A 43 -4.88 9.14 -6.56
C ILE A 43 -3.71 8.32 -7.10
N SER A 44 -2.54 8.91 -7.18
CA SER A 44 -1.31 8.25 -7.61
C SER A 44 -0.25 8.23 -6.51
N ARG A 45 0.88 7.64 -6.81
CA ARG A 45 2.03 7.54 -5.92
C ARG A 45 3.15 8.48 -6.38
N GLU A 46 4.06 8.74 -5.48
CA GLU A 46 5.30 9.51 -5.68
C GLU A 46 6.19 8.90 -6.77
N ASP A 47 7.07 9.70 -7.37
CA ASP A 47 7.91 9.30 -8.50
C ASP A 47 8.87 8.13 -8.20
N GLY A 48 9.40 8.05 -7.00
CA GLY A 48 10.28 6.95 -6.55
C GLY A 48 9.55 5.61 -6.34
N SER A 49 8.20 5.62 -6.32
CA SER A 49 7.38 4.46 -6.02
C SER A 49 7.52 3.35 -7.05
N GLY A 50 7.97 2.17 -6.60
CA GLY A 50 7.98 0.98 -7.45
C GLY A 50 6.58 0.51 -7.83
N THR A 51 5.57 0.76 -6.98
CA THR A 51 4.17 0.45 -7.30
C THR A 51 3.66 1.33 -8.44
N ARG A 52 4.00 2.63 -8.45
CA ARG A 52 3.68 3.52 -9.57
C ARG A 52 4.37 3.04 -10.85
N GLY A 53 5.68 2.77 -10.79
CA GLY A 53 6.42 2.29 -11.96
C GLY A 53 5.81 1.04 -12.57
N ALA A 54 5.55 0.00 -11.77
CA ALA A 54 4.93 -1.23 -12.25
C ALA A 54 3.48 -1.00 -12.74
N PHE A 55 2.70 -0.15 -12.05
CA PHE A 55 1.33 0.16 -12.44
C PHE A 55 1.25 0.83 -13.81
N ILE A 56 2.03 1.89 -14.04
CA ILE A 56 2.00 2.63 -15.32
C ILE A 56 2.49 1.77 -16.48
N GLU A 57 3.46 0.89 -16.26
CA GLU A 57 3.93 -0.06 -17.25
C GLU A 57 2.87 -1.11 -17.57
N LEU A 58 2.33 -1.78 -16.55
CA LEU A 58 1.34 -2.85 -16.70
C LEU A 58 0.04 -2.36 -17.34
N PHE A 59 -0.40 -1.15 -17.08
CA PHE A 59 -1.61 -0.56 -17.66
C PHE A 59 -1.36 0.19 -18.97
N GLY A 60 -0.10 0.33 -19.43
CA GLY A 60 0.25 1.04 -20.65
C GLY A 60 0.03 2.55 -20.55
N ILE A 61 0.13 3.10 -19.33
CA ILE A 61 0.10 4.54 -19.05
C ILE A 61 1.47 5.15 -19.37
N GLU A 62 2.55 4.38 -19.21
CA GLU A 62 3.88 4.75 -19.63
C GLU A 62 4.01 4.60 -21.15
N LYS A 63 4.53 5.61 -21.83
CA LYS A 63 4.73 5.61 -23.29
C LYS A 63 6.19 5.95 -23.63
N LYS A 64 6.66 5.45 -24.78
CA LYS A 64 7.93 5.93 -25.33
C LYS A 64 7.71 7.27 -25.98
N GLY A 65 8.51 8.26 -25.59
CA GLY A 65 8.64 9.55 -26.28
C GLY A 65 9.44 9.41 -27.58
N ASP A 66 9.51 10.49 -28.35
CA ASP A 66 10.23 10.55 -29.62
C ASP A 66 11.74 10.34 -29.44
N ASP A 67 12.29 10.64 -28.27
CA ASP A 67 13.68 10.38 -27.88
C ASP A 67 13.94 8.94 -27.39
N GLY A 68 12.92 8.08 -27.46
CA GLY A 68 12.95 6.69 -27.00
C GLY A 68 12.88 6.51 -25.49
N LYS A 69 12.82 7.60 -24.71
CA LYS A 69 12.65 7.52 -23.26
C LYS A 69 11.21 7.21 -22.89
N LYS A 70 11.05 6.51 -21.78
CA LYS A 70 9.74 6.23 -21.20
C LYS A 70 9.21 7.48 -20.47
N VAL A 71 7.98 7.85 -20.77
CA VAL A 71 7.29 9.01 -20.20
C VAL A 71 6.03 8.53 -19.47
N ASP A 72 5.91 8.88 -18.21
CA ASP A 72 4.71 8.65 -17.40
C ASP A 72 3.62 9.65 -17.83
N MET A 73 2.51 9.11 -18.33
CA MET A 73 1.35 9.88 -18.82
C MET A 73 0.27 10.04 -17.74
N THR A 74 0.57 9.76 -16.47
CA THR A 74 -0.38 9.98 -15.37
C THR A 74 -0.84 11.43 -15.38
N THR A 75 -2.15 11.66 -15.29
CA THR A 75 -2.73 13.00 -15.30
C THR A 75 -2.12 13.91 -14.23
N GLN A 76 -1.87 15.17 -14.58
CA GLN A 76 -1.37 16.17 -13.66
C GLN A 76 -2.39 16.54 -12.55
N ASP A 77 -3.67 16.21 -12.75
CA ASP A 77 -4.74 16.39 -11.75
C ASP A 77 -4.71 15.30 -10.66
N ALA A 78 -3.85 14.29 -10.77
CA ALA A 78 -3.75 13.23 -9.76
C ALA A 78 -3.20 13.76 -8.44
N SER A 79 -3.89 13.44 -7.35
CA SER A 79 -3.35 13.66 -6.00
C SER A 79 -2.24 12.64 -5.71
N ILE A 80 -1.11 13.10 -5.21
CA ILE A 80 0.06 12.24 -4.98
C ILE A 80 0.15 11.84 -3.50
N THR A 81 0.35 10.54 -3.26
CA THR A 81 0.59 9.96 -1.93
C THR A 81 1.98 9.33 -1.87
N ASN A 82 2.56 9.26 -0.68
CA ASN A 82 3.93 8.78 -0.47
C ASN A 82 4.04 7.40 0.19
N SER A 83 2.94 6.71 0.38
CA SER A 83 2.96 5.34 0.94
C SER A 83 1.68 4.57 0.62
N THR A 84 1.74 3.24 0.76
CA THR A 84 0.58 2.36 0.61
C THR A 84 -0.53 2.69 1.62
N ALA A 85 -0.17 2.97 2.88
CA ALA A 85 -1.13 3.29 3.92
C ALA A 85 -1.87 4.62 3.65
N VAL A 86 -1.14 5.66 3.21
CA VAL A 86 -1.73 6.95 2.85
C VAL A 86 -2.65 6.81 1.63
N MET A 87 -2.25 6.02 0.62
CA MET A 87 -3.13 5.70 -0.52
C MET A 87 -4.47 5.11 -0.06
N MET A 88 -4.43 4.10 0.80
CA MET A 88 -5.64 3.44 1.30
C MET A 88 -6.52 4.41 2.10
N THR A 89 -5.95 5.20 3.00
CA THR A 89 -6.69 6.19 3.78
C THR A 89 -7.32 7.26 2.88
N THR A 90 -6.59 7.73 1.86
CA THR A 90 -7.10 8.73 0.92
C THR A 90 -8.27 8.20 0.10
N VAL A 91 -8.16 6.96 -0.43
CA VAL A 91 -9.25 6.32 -1.18
C VAL A 91 -10.45 6.03 -0.28
N ALA A 92 -10.22 5.55 0.95
CA ALA A 92 -11.29 5.29 1.92
C ALA A 92 -12.04 6.58 2.32
N GLY A 93 -11.36 7.72 2.36
CA GLY A 93 -11.93 9.02 2.73
C GLY A 93 -12.68 9.74 1.60
N ASN A 94 -12.62 9.27 0.36
CA ASN A 94 -13.24 9.94 -0.79
C ASN A 94 -14.01 8.94 -1.67
N LYS A 95 -15.34 9.07 -1.71
CA LYS A 95 -16.24 8.16 -2.45
C LYS A 95 -16.00 8.13 -3.96
N ASP A 96 -15.41 9.18 -4.52
CA ASP A 96 -15.14 9.32 -5.95
C ASP A 96 -13.68 8.98 -6.32
N ALA A 97 -12.86 8.59 -5.32
CA ALA A 97 -11.46 8.26 -5.52
C ALA A 97 -11.23 6.88 -6.14
N ILE A 98 -10.18 6.83 -6.97
CA ILE A 98 -9.56 5.62 -7.47
C ILE A 98 -8.06 5.68 -7.22
N GLY A 99 -7.47 4.57 -6.81
CA GLY A 99 -6.04 4.42 -6.56
C GLY A 99 -5.58 3.00 -6.81
N TYR A 100 -4.35 2.70 -6.42
CA TYR A 100 -3.78 1.36 -6.56
C TYR A 100 -2.83 1.04 -5.41
N ILE A 101 -2.82 -0.22 -4.98
CA ILE A 101 -2.00 -0.70 -3.87
C ILE A 101 -1.43 -2.08 -4.14
N SER A 102 -0.45 -2.50 -3.34
CA SER A 102 -0.06 -3.91 -3.20
C SER A 102 -1.26 -4.75 -2.74
N LEU A 103 -1.50 -5.88 -3.40
CA LEU A 103 -2.58 -6.80 -3.04
C LEU A 103 -2.43 -7.33 -1.61
N GLY A 104 -1.21 -7.64 -1.19
CA GLY A 104 -0.94 -8.10 0.18
C GLY A 104 -1.24 -7.06 1.27
N SER A 105 -1.44 -5.78 0.90
CA SER A 105 -1.88 -4.72 1.82
C SER A 105 -3.39 -4.50 1.80
N LEU A 106 -4.13 -5.16 0.91
CA LEU A 106 -5.57 -4.97 0.79
C LEU A 106 -6.29 -5.40 2.07
N ASN A 107 -7.19 -4.55 2.54
CA ASN A 107 -8.06 -4.82 3.67
C ASN A 107 -9.48 -4.27 3.41
N ASP A 108 -10.36 -4.37 4.39
CA ASP A 108 -11.76 -4.00 4.27
C ASP A 108 -12.06 -2.49 4.33
N THR A 109 -11.06 -1.62 4.36
CA THR A 109 -11.26 -0.16 4.32
C THR A 109 -11.55 0.36 2.91
N VAL A 110 -11.10 -0.35 1.87
CA VAL A 110 -11.31 -0.03 0.47
C VAL A 110 -11.89 -1.22 -0.29
N LYS A 111 -12.38 -0.99 -1.51
CA LYS A 111 -12.89 -2.04 -2.40
C LYS A 111 -11.92 -2.23 -3.57
N ALA A 112 -11.44 -3.46 -3.78
CA ALA A 112 -10.68 -3.82 -4.97
C ALA A 112 -11.63 -4.04 -6.16
N LEU A 113 -11.26 -3.52 -7.32
CA LEU A 113 -11.97 -3.75 -8.57
C LEU A 113 -11.46 -5.00 -9.26
N LYS A 114 -12.35 -5.68 -9.97
CA LYS A 114 -11.96 -6.65 -11.00
C LYS A 114 -11.32 -5.90 -12.18
N ILE A 115 -10.33 -6.52 -12.80
CA ILE A 115 -9.72 -6.01 -14.04
C ILE A 115 -9.93 -7.05 -15.14
N ASP A 116 -10.56 -6.64 -16.24
CA ASP A 116 -10.98 -7.52 -17.33
C ASP A 116 -11.77 -8.74 -16.83
N GLY A 117 -12.62 -8.54 -15.81
CA GLY A 117 -13.43 -9.57 -15.16
C GLY A 117 -12.70 -10.42 -14.12
N ALA A 118 -11.38 -10.32 -13.98
CA ALA A 118 -10.59 -11.09 -13.03
C ALA A 118 -10.46 -10.37 -11.68
N GLU A 119 -10.65 -11.10 -10.59
CA GLU A 119 -10.40 -10.60 -9.23
C GLU A 119 -8.91 -10.55 -8.92
N ALA A 120 -8.49 -9.46 -8.24
CA ALA A 120 -7.16 -9.35 -7.67
C ALA A 120 -7.03 -10.34 -6.50
N SER A 121 -6.44 -11.51 -6.76
CA SER A 121 -6.19 -12.54 -5.74
C SER A 121 -4.91 -13.32 -6.06
N ALA A 122 -4.26 -13.84 -5.02
CA ALA A 122 -3.06 -14.67 -5.18
C ALA A 122 -3.31 -15.88 -6.09
N ALA A 123 -4.50 -16.51 -5.99
CA ALA A 123 -4.89 -17.64 -6.84
C ALA A 123 -4.98 -17.24 -8.33
N ASN A 124 -5.62 -16.10 -8.62
CA ASN A 124 -5.76 -15.61 -9.99
C ASN A 124 -4.45 -15.12 -10.59
N ILE A 125 -3.52 -14.62 -9.77
CA ILE A 125 -2.17 -14.27 -10.22
C ILE A 125 -1.39 -15.54 -10.53
N LYS A 126 -1.42 -16.53 -9.63
CA LYS A 126 -0.72 -17.83 -9.82
C LYS A 126 -1.22 -18.58 -11.05
N SER A 127 -2.51 -18.50 -11.37
CA SER A 127 -3.10 -19.08 -12.60
C SER A 127 -2.88 -18.24 -13.86
N GLY A 128 -2.40 -17.01 -13.74
CA GLY A 128 -2.25 -16.07 -14.86
C GLY A 128 -3.56 -15.40 -15.31
N THR A 129 -4.69 -15.63 -14.60
CA THR A 129 -5.98 -15.00 -14.89
C THR A 129 -5.94 -13.49 -14.56
N TYR A 130 -5.35 -13.11 -13.43
CA TYR A 130 -5.08 -11.71 -13.08
C TYR A 130 -3.63 -11.37 -13.45
N LYS A 131 -3.46 -10.49 -14.43
CA LYS A 131 -2.15 -10.19 -15.04
C LYS A 131 -1.43 -8.97 -14.44
N VAL A 132 -2.07 -8.28 -13.49
CA VAL A 132 -1.48 -7.09 -12.88
C VAL A 132 -0.68 -7.49 -11.65
N ALA A 133 0.52 -7.98 -11.89
CA ALA A 133 1.43 -8.48 -10.86
C ALA A 133 2.88 -8.09 -11.17
N ARG A 134 3.71 -8.07 -10.13
CA ARG A 134 5.12 -7.68 -10.18
C ARG A 134 5.95 -8.44 -9.17
N ALA A 135 7.27 -8.42 -9.34
CA ALA A 135 8.20 -8.94 -8.36
C ALA A 135 8.36 -7.98 -7.15
N PHE A 136 8.47 -8.55 -5.97
CA PHE A 136 9.07 -7.92 -4.80
C PHE A 136 10.52 -8.36 -4.71
N ASN A 137 11.41 -7.39 -4.62
CA ASN A 137 12.84 -7.59 -4.67
C ASN A 137 13.49 -7.08 -3.40
N ILE A 138 14.51 -7.80 -2.96
CA ILE A 138 15.55 -7.25 -2.09
C ILE A 138 16.82 -7.02 -2.90
N VAL A 139 17.54 -5.98 -2.51
CA VAL A 139 18.72 -5.50 -3.21
C VAL A 139 19.87 -5.42 -2.21
N THR A 140 20.98 -6.02 -2.57
CA THR A 140 22.19 -6.02 -1.72
C THR A 140 23.42 -5.65 -2.53
N LYS A 141 24.40 -5.09 -1.87
CA LYS A 141 25.75 -4.94 -2.40
C LYS A 141 26.62 -6.12 -2.01
N ASP A 142 27.75 -6.30 -2.66
CA ASP A 142 28.73 -7.30 -2.22
C ASP A 142 29.27 -6.97 -0.82
N GLY A 143 29.54 -8.01 -0.03
CA GLY A 143 30.12 -7.84 1.31
C GLY A 143 29.11 -7.53 2.42
N VAL A 144 27.81 -7.86 2.23
CA VAL A 144 26.83 -7.80 3.34
C VAL A 144 27.29 -8.65 4.52
N SER A 145 26.95 -8.22 5.73
CA SER A 145 27.31 -8.92 6.97
C SER A 145 26.77 -10.34 7.01
N ALA A 146 27.45 -11.22 7.77
CA ALA A 146 27.01 -12.62 7.93
C ALA A 146 25.56 -12.71 8.46
N VAL A 147 25.16 -11.83 9.38
CA VAL A 147 23.80 -11.79 9.90
C VAL A 147 22.79 -11.33 8.85
N ALA A 148 23.13 -10.39 7.96
CA ALA A 148 22.27 -9.99 6.86
C ALA A 148 22.14 -11.11 5.83
N GLN A 149 23.22 -11.81 5.51
CA GLN A 149 23.19 -12.96 4.60
C GLN A 149 22.35 -14.11 5.16
N ASP A 150 22.41 -14.35 6.46
CA ASP A 150 21.61 -15.38 7.13
C ASP A 150 20.11 -15.00 7.13
N PHE A 151 19.78 -13.72 7.35
CA PHE A 151 18.40 -13.24 7.21
C PHE A 151 17.87 -13.37 5.77
N ILE A 152 18.69 -13.11 4.76
CA ILE A 152 18.33 -13.36 3.35
C ILE A 152 18.08 -14.86 3.12
N SER A 153 18.92 -15.72 3.68
CA SER A 153 18.75 -17.16 3.60
C SER A 153 17.45 -17.62 4.26
N PHE A 154 17.07 -17.01 5.39
CA PHE A 154 15.76 -17.23 6.02
C PHE A 154 14.61 -16.78 5.12
N ILE A 155 14.66 -15.56 4.57
CA ILE A 155 13.63 -15.05 3.65
C ILE A 155 13.38 -16.05 2.50
N MET A 156 14.44 -16.59 1.92
CA MET A 156 14.38 -17.50 0.78
C MET A 156 14.13 -18.96 1.18
N SER A 157 14.10 -19.29 2.46
CA SER A 157 13.83 -20.64 2.97
C SER A 157 12.34 -20.99 2.92
N LYS A 158 12.02 -22.26 3.11
CA LYS A 158 10.64 -22.74 3.21
C LYS A 158 9.86 -21.99 4.29
N GLU A 159 10.44 -21.78 5.46
CA GLU A 159 9.84 -21.07 6.59
C GLU A 159 9.57 -19.60 6.24
N GLY A 160 10.51 -18.91 5.61
CA GLY A 160 10.34 -17.55 5.14
C GLY A 160 9.27 -17.44 4.02
N GLN A 161 9.26 -18.38 3.08
CA GLN A 161 8.28 -18.39 1.99
C GLN A 161 6.88 -18.80 2.47
N GLU A 162 6.76 -19.54 3.55
CA GLU A 162 5.49 -19.74 4.25
C GLU A 162 4.96 -18.44 4.88
N VAL A 163 5.83 -17.62 5.47
CA VAL A 163 5.46 -16.28 5.97
C VAL A 163 4.96 -15.43 4.82
N VAL A 164 5.66 -15.39 3.68
CA VAL A 164 5.25 -14.68 2.46
C VAL A 164 3.85 -15.10 2.04
N SER A 165 3.61 -16.41 1.89
CA SER A 165 2.34 -16.96 1.40
C SER A 165 1.18 -16.71 2.38
N LYS A 166 1.40 -16.86 3.69
CA LYS A 166 0.39 -16.59 4.74
C LYS A 166 -0.05 -15.11 4.79
N ASN A 167 0.75 -14.21 4.27
CA ASN A 167 0.45 -12.78 4.23
C ASN A 167 -0.08 -12.31 2.85
N GLY A 168 -0.57 -13.23 2.01
CA GLY A 168 -1.29 -12.89 0.78
C GLY A 168 -0.39 -12.64 -0.45
N TYR A 169 0.89 -12.91 -0.35
CA TYR A 169 1.84 -12.82 -1.47
C TYR A 169 2.10 -14.21 -2.07
N ILE A 170 2.67 -14.26 -3.25
CA ILE A 170 3.02 -15.51 -3.92
C ILE A 170 4.51 -15.77 -3.69
N GLY A 171 4.78 -16.74 -2.82
CA GLY A 171 6.13 -17.22 -2.53
C GLY A 171 6.60 -18.30 -3.48
N SER A 172 7.83 -18.80 -3.25
CA SER A 172 8.41 -19.91 -3.97
C SER A 172 7.96 -21.26 -3.36
N ASP A 173 7.41 -22.14 -4.18
CA ASP A 173 7.04 -23.51 -3.78
C ASP A 173 8.27 -24.45 -3.73
N LYS A 174 9.46 -23.99 -4.16
CA LYS A 174 10.69 -24.80 -4.30
C LYS A 174 11.75 -24.47 -3.25
N ALA A 175 11.39 -23.71 -2.19
CA ALA A 175 12.34 -23.31 -1.17
C ALA A 175 12.75 -24.49 -0.28
N GLU A 176 14.03 -24.56 0.05
CA GLU A 176 14.55 -25.52 1.02
C GLU A 176 14.31 -25.05 2.46
N ALA A 177 14.37 -25.99 3.42
CA ALA A 177 14.28 -25.67 4.84
C ALA A 177 15.41 -24.72 5.27
N TYR A 178 15.10 -23.81 6.19
CA TYR A 178 16.09 -22.91 6.76
C TYR A 178 17.17 -23.69 7.54
N LYS A 179 18.42 -23.46 7.19
CA LYS A 179 19.59 -24.15 7.78
C LYS A 179 20.52 -23.17 8.54
N GLY A 180 19.98 -22.02 8.92
CA GLY A 180 20.79 -20.99 9.58
C GLY A 180 21.23 -21.39 10.99
N SER A 181 22.23 -20.68 11.47
CA SER A 181 22.77 -20.78 12.82
C SER A 181 22.35 -19.58 13.65
N LYS A 182 22.52 -19.66 14.97
CA LYS A 182 22.30 -18.52 15.85
C LYS A 182 23.15 -17.33 15.43
N GLN A 183 22.50 -16.21 15.19
CA GLN A 183 23.12 -14.96 14.79
C GLN A 183 22.92 -13.90 15.86
N SER A 184 23.76 -12.86 15.82
CA SER A 184 23.62 -11.64 16.61
C SER A 184 24.07 -10.43 15.78
N GLY A 185 23.61 -9.24 16.14
CA GLY A 185 24.01 -8.01 15.46
C GLY A 185 22.83 -7.19 14.97
N LYS A 186 23.14 -6.18 14.15
CA LYS A 186 22.13 -5.25 13.60
C LYS A 186 22.08 -5.38 12.07
N ILE A 187 20.86 -5.30 11.53
CA ILE A 187 20.58 -5.23 10.10
C ILE A 187 19.69 -4.01 9.86
N VAL A 188 20.00 -3.21 8.84
CA VAL A 188 19.15 -2.12 8.37
C VAL A 188 18.56 -2.51 7.02
N VAL A 189 17.23 -2.55 6.94
CA VAL A 189 16.46 -2.83 5.73
C VAL A 189 15.71 -1.57 5.37
N ALA A 190 15.85 -1.06 4.14
CA ALA A 190 15.21 0.20 3.75
C ALA A 190 14.55 0.15 2.38
N GLY A 191 13.44 0.88 2.19
CA GLY A 191 12.85 1.07 0.87
C GLY A 191 11.34 0.90 0.81
N SER A 192 10.88 0.25 -0.24
CA SER A 192 9.49 0.19 -0.70
C SER A 192 8.44 0.01 0.40
N SER A 193 7.51 0.97 0.52
CA SER A 193 6.36 0.91 1.42
C SER A 193 5.40 -0.26 1.13
N SER A 194 5.44 -0.82 -0.07
CA SER A 194 4.65 -2.00 -0.43
C SER A 194 5.29 -3.31 0.03
N VAL A 195 6.63 -3.35 0.13
CA VAL A 195 7.37 -4.52 0.63
C VAL A 195 7.43 -4.52 2.16
N THR A 196 7.39 -3.34 2.78
CA THR A 196 7.49 -3.18 4.24
C THR A 196 6.59 -4.13 5.03
N PRO A 197 5.28 -4.30 4.72
CA PRO A 197 4.42 -5.17 5.52
C PRO A 197 4.88 -6.63 5.57
N VAL A 198 5.30 -7.21 4.44
CA VAL A 198 5.82 -8.60 4.44
C VAL A 198 7.20 -8.68 5.06
N MET A 199 8.04 -7.65 4.90
CA MET A 199 9.38 -7.61 5.52
C MET A 199 9.29 -7.57 7.05
N GLU A 200 8.33 -6.83 7.62
CA GLU A 200 8.09 -6.84 9.06
C GLU A 200 7.66 -8.23 9.55
N LYS A 201 6.84 -8.97 8.79
CA LYS A 201 6.45 -10.34 9.14
C LYS A 201 7.61 -11.33 9.05
N LEU A 202 8.48 -11.17 8.05
CA LEU A 202 9.71 -11.95 7.91
C LEU A 202 10.67 -11.66 9.07
N LYS A 203 10.86 -10.39 9.43
CA LYS A 203 11.63 -9.97 10.61
C LYS A 203 11.08 -10.58 11.89
N GLU A 204 9.76 -10.45 12.16
CA GLU A 204 9.11 -11.04 13.34
C GLU A 204 9.37 -12.55 13.45
N ALA A 205 9.31 -13.28 12.34
CA ALA A 205 9.56 -14.72 12.31
C ALA A 205 11.04 -15.05 12.52
N TYR A 206 11.94 -14.31 11.88
CA TYR A 206 13.38 -14.53 12.00
C TYR A 206 13.93 -14.23 13.40
N VAL A 207 13.51 -13.12 14.01
CA VAL A 207 13.96 -12.73 15.36
C VAL A 207 13.52 -13.74 16.43
N LYS A 208 12.40 -14.46 16.25
CA LYS A 208 12.04 -15.59 17.14
C LYS A 208 13.07 -16.71 17.14
N LEU A 209 13.76 -16.92 16.03
CA LEU A 209 14.84 -17.91 15.88
C LEU A 209 16.19 -17.35 16.33
N ASN A 210 16.39 -16.04 16.18
CA ASN A 210 17.62 -15.30 16.42
C ASN A 210 17.36 -14.07 17.32
N PRO A 211 17.07 -14.24 18.61
CA PRO A 211 16.64 -13.18 19.51
C PRO A 211 17.69 -12.07 19.75
N ASP A 212 18.96 -12.38 19.47
CA ASP A 212 20.06 -11.42 19.63
C ASP A 212 20.30 -10.57 18.36
N VAL A 213 19.42 -10.71 17.34
CA VAL A 213 19.46 -9.90 16.12
C VAL A 213 18.46 -8.75 16.21
N ASN A 214 18.95 -7.55 15.93
CA ASN A 214 18.12 -6.36 15.79
C ASN A 214 17.95 -5.99 14.32
N ILE A 215 16.72 -6.06 13.77
CA ILE A 215 16.41 -5.65 12.41
C ILE A 215 15.60 -4.37 12.44
N GLU A 216 16.16 -3.33 11.85
CA GLU A 216 15.48 -2.04 11.65
C GLU A 216 14.93 -1.98 10.22
N VAL A 217 13.61 -1.81 10.07
CA VAL A 217 12.95 -1.65 8.77
C VAL A 217 12.54 -0.21 8.59
N GLN A 218 13.13 0.46 7.60
CA GLN A 218 12.91 1.87 7.27
C GLN A 218 12.08 1.98 6.00
N GLN A 219 10.82 2.42 6.14
CA GLN A 219 9.92 2.59 5.01
C GLN A 219 10.24 3.87 4.24
N SER A 220 10.34 3.72 2.91
CA SER A 220 10.41 4.82 1.93
C SER A 220 9.79 4.37 0.60
N ASP A 221 10.37 4.75 -0.52
CA ASP A 221 10.04 4.26 -1.86
C ASP A 221 11.12 3.30 -2.39
N SER A 222 10.83 2.66 -3.55
CA SER A 222 11.75 1.68 -4.14
C SER A 222 13.06 2.29 -4.63
N THR A 223 13.02 3.48 -5.19
CA THR A 223 14.22 4.13 -5.71
C THR A 223 15.15 4.51 -4.57
N THR A 224 14.60 5.08 -3.50
CA THR A 224 15.35 5.39 -2.26
C THR A 224 15.95 4.13 -1.64
N GLY A 225 15.19 3.02 -1.59
CA GLY A 225 15.69 1.74 -1.07
C GLY A 225 16.86 1.18 -1.88
N VAL A 226 16.76 1.16 -3.20
CA VAL A 226 17.84 0.71 -4.08
C VAL A 226 19.07 1.60 -3.94
N GLN A 227 18.90 2.93 -3.94
CA GLN A 227 20.01 3.86 -3.77
C GLN A 227 20.68 3.73 -2.40
N SER A 228 19.90 3.46 -1.35
CA SER A 228 20.45 3.21 0.00
C SER A 228 21.33 1.96 0.02
N ALA A 229 20.95 0.89 -0.67
CA ALA A 229 21.78 -0.31 -0.82
C ALA A 229 23.05 -0.03 -1.65
N ILE A 230 22.93 0.66 -2.81
CA ILE A 230 24.06 1.05 -3.66
C ILE A 230 25.09 1.86 -2.85
N ASN A 231 24.63 2.79 -2.03
CA ASN A 231 25.48 3.67 -1.26
C ASN A 231 25.94 3.09 0.09
N GLY A 232 25.52 1.86 0.44
CA GLY A 232 25.86 1.21 1.71
C GLY A 232 25.21 1.88 2.94
N VAL A 233 24.11 2.60 2.77
CA VAL A 233 23.33 3.22 3.87
C VAL A 233 22.47 2.18 4.57
N CYS A 234 22.04 1.13 3.87
CA CYS A 234 21.38 -0.03 4.45
C CYS A 234 22.05 -1.32 3.98
N ASP A 235 21.84 -2.40 4.73
CA ASP A 235 22.32 -3.74 4.37
C ASP A 235 21.50 -4.36 3.27
N ILE A 236 20.16 -4.09 3.27
CA ILE A 236 19.19 -4.67 2.35
C ILE A 236 18.24 -3.55 1.87
N GLY A 237 18.23 -3.28 0.58
CA GLY A 237 17.24 -2.41 -0.07
C GLY A 237 15.98 -3.19 -0.42
N MET A 238 14.81 -2.53 -0.46
CA MET A 238 13.54 -3.13 -0.87
C MET A 238 12.99 -2.42 -2.10
N ALA A 239 12.62 -3.18 -3.12
CA ALA A 239 11.97 -2.65 -4.32
C ALA A 239 10.75 -3.47 -4.73
N SER A 240 9.70 -2.78 -5.18
CA SER A 240 8.45 -3.38 -5.65
C SER A 240 8.26 -3.15 -7.17
N ARG A 241 9.34 -3.21 -7.90
CA ARG A 241 9.48 -3.16 -9.36
C ARG A 241 10.77 -3.85 -9.77
N GLU A 242 10.91 -4.15 -11.02
CA GLU A 242 12.20 -4.54 -11.58
C GLU A 242 13.24 -3.43 -11.40
N LEU A 243 14.48 -3.81 -11.21
CA LEU A 243 15.58 -2.86 -11.13
C LEU A 243 15.86 -2.27 -12.54
N LYS A 244 16.20 -1.00 -12.57
CA LYS A 244 16.66 -0.34 -13.78
C LYS A 244 18.05 -0.86 -14.16
N GLN A 245 18.39 -0.86 -15.45
CA GLN A 245 19.72 -1.29 -15.88
C GLN A 245 20.84 -0.49 -15.19
N SER A 246 20.66 0.83 -15.04
CA SER A 246 21.63 1.68 -14.33
C SER A 246 21.81 1.34 -12.85
N GLU A 247 20.80 0.73 -12.22
CA GLU A 247 20.87 0.25 -10.83
C GLU A 247 21.65 -1.07 -10.77
N LEU A 248 21.43 -1.96 -11.73
CA LEU A 248 22.19 -3.22 -11.86
C LEU A 248 23.66 -2.95 -12.20
N ASP A 249 23.94 -1.99 -13.09
CA ASP A 249 25.30 -1.57 -13.48
C ASP A 249 26.07 -0.95 -12.29
N ALA A 250 25.39 -0.51 -11.25
CA ALA A 250 26.01 -0.06 -9.98
C ALA A 250 26.53 -1.22 -9.10
N GLY A 251 26.42 -2.47 -9.57
CA GLY A 251 27.00 -3.65 -8.93
C GLY A 251 26.20 -4.19 -7.76
N VAL A 252 24.89 -3.97 -7.74
CA VAL A 252 24.01 -4.60 -6.73
C VAL A 252 23.48 -5.93 -7.21
N LYS A 253 23.20 -6.82 -6.25
CA LYS A 253 22.50 -8.09 -6.48
C LYS A 253 21.02 -7.90 -6.23
N ASN A 254 20.19 -8.41 -7.14
CA ASN A 254 18.75 -8.47 -7.03
C ASN A 254 18.29 -9.88 -6.66
N THR A 255 17.42 -10.00 -5.67
CA THR A 255 16.79 -11.27 -5.26
C THR A 255 15.29 -11.08 -5.19
N VAL A 256 14.55 -11.83 -6.00
CA VAL A 256 13.08 -11.87 -5.95
C VAL A 256 12.64 -12.67 -4.73
N ILE A 257 11.89 -12.04 -3.82
CA ILE A 257 11.43 -12.66 -2.60
C ILE A 257 9.96 -13.09 -2.64
N ALA A 258 9.17 -12.48 -3.52
CA ALA A 258 7.76 -12.78 -3.71
C ALA A 258 7.25 -12.22 -5.05
N THR A 259 6.11 -12.72 -5.51
CA THR A 259 5.27 -12.02 -6.49
C THR A 259 4.08 -11.39 -5.77
N ASP A 260 3.80 -10.12 -6.09
CA ASP A 260 2.69 -9.35 -5.54
C ASP A 260 1.77 -8.84 -6.64
N GLY A 261 0.46 -8.87 -6.39
CA GLY A 261 -0.51 -8.23 -7.25
C GLY A 261 -0.59 -6.72 -6.99
N ILE A 262 -0.98 -5.97 -8.01
CA ILE A 262 -1.41 -4.58 -7.83
C ILE A 262 -2.93 -4.54 -7.95
N ALA A 263 -3.61 -4.24 -6.85
CA ALA A 263 -5.05 -4.07 -6.81
C ALA A 263 -5.41 -2.60 -7.14
N VAL A 264 -6.29 -2.40 -8.11
CA VAL A 264 -6.97 -1.12 -8.33
C VAL A 264 -8.06 -1.01 -7.29
N VAL A 265 -8.08 0.07 -6.53
CA VAL A 265 -8.97 0.24 -5.38
C VAL A 265 -9.80 1.51 -5.49
N VAL A 266 -11.03 1.41 -5.00
CA VAL A 266 -11.98 2.51 -4.88
C VAL A 266 -12.57 2.55 -3.47
N ASN A 267 -13.27 3.63 -3.15
CA ASN A 267 -14.05 3.70 -1.93
C ASN A 267 -15.15 2.62 -1.90
N LYS A 268 -15.49 2.09 -0.74
CA LYS A 268 -16.54 1.06 -0.57
C LYS A 268 -17.91 1.51 -1.08
N ALA A 269 -18.22 2.79 -1.04
CA ALA A 269 -19.47 3.34 -1.55
C ALA A 269 -19.52 3.45 -3.09
N ASN A 270 -18.39 3.30 -3.79
CA ASN A 270 -18.34 3.31 -5.24
C ASN A 270 -19.12 2.11 -5.81
N LYS A 271 -19.92 2.32 -6.86
CA LYS A 271 -20.79 1.29 -7.47
C LYS A 271 -20.10 0.46 -8.56
N VAL A 272 -18.93 0.90 -9.03
CA VAL A 272 -18.15 0.18 -10.04
C VAL A 272 -17.49 -1.04 -9.40
N ASP A 273 -17.62 -2.20 -10.02
CA ASP A 273 -17.04 -3.46 -9.54
C ASP A 273 -15.97 -4.03 -10.49
N ASN A 274 -15.99 -3.58 -11.74
CA ASN A 274 -15.07 -4.04 -12.78
C ASN A 274 -14.69 -2.90 -13.71
N LEU A 275 -13.42 -2.85 -14.09
CA LEU A 275 -12.92 -2.01 -15.16
C LEU A 275 -12.09 -2.87 -16.13
N THR A 276 -12.08 -2.50 -17.38
CA THR A 276 -11.08 -3.02 -18.31
C THR A 276 -9.74 -2.34 -18.09
N LYS A 277 -8.67 -3.00 -18.50
CA LYS A 277 -7.33 -2.43 -18.49
C LYS A 277 -7.27 -1.07 -19.24
N ALA A 278 -7.99 -0.95 -20.36
CA ALA A 278 -8.07 0.29 -21.13
C ALA A 278 -8.79 1.41 -20.36
N GLN A 279 -9.91 1.11 -19.68
CA GLN A 279 -10.61 2.09 -18.85
C GLN A 279 -9.72 2.60 -17.71
N VAL A 280 -8.96 1.73 -17.04
CA VAL A 280 -7.99 2.16 -16.02
C VAL A 280 -6.96 3.10 -16.63
N ALA A 281 -6.40 2.77 -17.80
CA ALA A 281 -5.45 3.65 -18.48
C ALA A 281 -6.08 5.02 -18.84
N ASP A 282 -7.31 5.03 -19.34
CA ASP A 282 -8.01 6.29 -19.70
C ASP A 282 -8.32 7.14 -18.47
N ILE A 283 -8.67 6.54 -17.34
CA ILE A 283 -8.85 7.24 -16.07
C ILE A 283 -7.53 7.88 -15.62
N PHE A 284 -6.47 7.08 -15.52
CA PHE A 284 -5.19 7.57 -14.99
C PHE A 284 -4.44 8.51 -15.94
N THR A 285 -4.80 8.54 -17.22
CA THR A 285 -4.29 9.55 -18.18
C THR A 285 -5.19 10.78 -18.30
N GLY A 286 -6.30 10.84 -17.54
CA GLY A 286 -7.22 11.98 -17.54
C GLY A 286 -8.17 12.06 -18.74
N LYS A 287 -8.25 11.01 -19.57
CA LYS A 287 -9.20 10.94 -20.69
C LYS A 287 -10.62 10.62 -20.22
N ALA A 288 -10.77 9.77 -19.22
CA ALA A 288 -12.03 9.48 -18.57
C ALA A 288 -12.06 10.16 -17.20
N THR A 289 -12.99 11.09 -17.00
CA THR A 289 -13.04 11.97 -15.82
C THR A 289 -14.32 11.83 -15.00
N GLU A 290 -15.27 11.01 -15.43
CA GLU A 290 -16.56 10.86 -14.78
C GLU A 290 -16.95 9.38 -14.67
N TRP A 291 -17.36 8.93 -13.47
CA TRP A 291 -17.76 7.56 -13.20
C TRP A 291 -18.97 7.09 -14.01
N ASN A 292 -19.92 7.98 -14.30
CA ASN A 292 -21.15 7.67 -15.04
C ASN A 292 -20.96 7.59 -16.57
N LYS A 293 -19.75 7.78 -17.05
CA LYS A 293 -19.39 7.70 -18.47
C LYS A 293 -18.48 6.50 -18.82
N LEU A 294 -18.29 5.58 -17.88
CA LEU A 294 -17.42 4.39 -18.03
C LEU A 294 -18.18 3.18 -18.59
#